data_ebbad61fa8603e108fb57ab3864292e8
#
_entry.id   ebbad61fa8603e108fb57ab3864292e8
#
_cell.length_a   1.000
_cell.length_b   1.000
_cell.length_c   1.000
_cell.angle_alpha   90.00
_cell.angle_beta   90.00
_cell.angle_gamma   90.00
#
_symmetry.space_group_name_H-M   'P 1'
#
loop_
_entity.id
_entity.type
_entity.pdbx_description
1 polymer ?
#
loop_
_entity_poly.entity_id
_entity_poly.type
_entity_poly.pdbx_seq_one_letter_code
_entity_poly.pdbx_strand_id
1 'polypeptide(L)'
;GFVLILVVCILLIAISNPYPVIIRTKKEKYFLDPVSKNLIEFPVLDKKSSLHLSVIVPAYNEEMRLPPMLDECIEFLGNRSKNSDFKYEIIVVSDGSTDNTVKVAHEYAKKLGTEKLRVLELEMNRGKGGAVRLGMQSARGSLVLFADADGATKFCDLEN
;
A
#
# COMPACT_ATOMS: atom_id res chain seq x y z
N GLY A 1 19.80 -40.33 18.34
CA GLY A 1 19.10 -39.70 17.22
C GLY A 1 18.09 -38.66 17.65
N PHE A 2 17.06 -39.00 18.43
CA PHE A 2 15.95 -38.12 18.77
C PHE A 2 16.36 -36.88 19.61
N VAL A 3 17.23 -37.06 20.60
CA VAL A 3 17.74 -35.99 21.46
C VAL A 3 18.54 -34.96 20.64
N LEU A 4 19.34 -35.40 19.67
CA LEU A 4 20.12 -34.51 18.82
C LEU A 4 19.22 -33.64 17.94
N ILE A 5 18.14 -34.23 17.36
CA ILE A 5 17.16 -33.50 16.55
C ILE A 5 16.45 -32.46 17.41
N LEU A 6 16.05 -32.81 18.64
CA LEU A 6 15.39 -31.87 19.55
C LEU A 6 16.29 -30.68 19.90
N VAL A 7 17.58 -30.94 20.21
CA VAL A 7 18.58 -29.88 20.49
C VAL A 7 18.77 -28.98 19.29
N VAL A 8 18.87 -29.51 18.07
CA VAL A 8 18.98 -28.72 16.82
C VAL A 8 17.75 -27.88 16.61
N CYS A 9 16.56 -28.43 16.81
CA CYS A 9 15.30 -27.65 16.68
C CYS A 9 15.24 -26.51 17.71
N ILE A 10 15.62 -26.74 18.96
CA ILE A 10 15.63 -25.68 19.99
C ILE A 10 16.66 -24.61 19.64
N LEU A 11 17.84 -24.98 19.15
CA LEU A 11 18.84 -24.02 18.68
C LEU A 11 18.36 -23.21 17.50
N LEU A 12 17.70 -23.82 16.52
CA LEU A 12 17.11 -23.11 15.36
C LEU A 12 16.03 -22.14 15.81
N ILE A 13 15.18 -22.52 16.75
CA ILE A 13 14.14 -21.62 17.31
C ILE A 13 14.80 -20.46 18.07
N ALA A 14 15.85 -20.71 18.84
CA ALA A 14 16.56 -19.69 19.61
C ALA A 14 17.34 -18.70 18.74
N ILE A 15 17.85 -19.16 17.58
CA ILE A 15 18.60 -18.33 16.62
C ILE A 15 17.67 -17.64 15.62
N SER A 16 16.46 -18.19 15.40
CA SER A 16 15.49 -17.58 14.50
C SER A 16 15.03 -16.24 15.09
N ASN A 17 15.37 -15.15 14.42
CA ASN A 17 14.81 -13.84 14.77
C ASN A 17 13.30 -13.90 14.54
N PRO A 18 12.47 -13.56 15.56
CA PRO A 18 11.05 -13.45 15.35
C PRO A 18 10.79 -12.38 14.25
N TYR A 19 9.80 -12.64 13.43
CA TYR A 19 9.42 -11.71 12.36
C TYR A 19 9.23 -10.30 12.97
N PRO A 20 9.85 -9.24 12.43
CA PRO A 20 9.77 -7.93 13.04
C PRO A 20 8.31 -7.50 13.11
N VAL A 21 7.83 -7.20 14.32
CA VAL A 21 6.48 -6.65 14.50
C VAL A 21 6.52 -5.21 14.01
N ILE A 22 5.90 -4.95 12.86
CA ILE A 22 5.79 -3.59 12.31
C ILE A 22 4.66 -2.89 13.05
N ILE A 23 5.02 -2.02 13.98
CA ILE A 23 4.07 -1.21 14.74
C ILE A 23 3.84 0.10 13.99
N ARG A 24 2.58 0.43 13.68
CA ARG A 24 2.20 1.73 13.11
C ARG A 24 2.36 2.82 14.17
N THR A 25 2.97 3.92 13.80
CA THR A 25 2.96 5.13 14.64
C THR A 25 1.57 5.77 14.64
N LYS A 26 1.36 6.73 15.54
CA LYS A 26 0.08 7.46 15.56
C LYS A 26 -0.18 8.18 14.24
N LYS A 27 0.86 8.79 13.65
CA LYS A 27 0.76 9.53 12.38
C LYS A 27 0.37 8.59 11.22
N GLU A 28 0.94 7.41 11.18
CA GLU A 28 0.69 6.40 10.11
C GLU A 28 -0.71 5.79 10.14
N LYS A 29 -1.51 6.10 11.16
CA LYS A 29 -2.94 5.69 11.23
C LYS A 29 -3.85 6.63 10.45
N TYR A 30 -3.34 7.77 10.01
CA TYR A 30 -4.11 8.81 9.34
C TYR A 30 -3.53 9.11 7.98
N PHE A 31 -4.39 9.56 7.06
CA PHE A 31 -3.99 10.17 5.80
C PHE A 31 -4.49 11.60 5.73
N LEU A 32 -3.79 12.43 4.99
CA LEU A 32 -4.16 13.81 4.74
C LEU A 32 -5.14 13.88 3.56
N ASP A 33 -6.30 14.49 3.76
CA ASP A 33 -7.11 14.93 2.63
C ASP A 33 -6.50 16.22 2.05
N PRO A 34 -5.98 16.20 0.82
CA PRO A 34 -5.29 17.34 0.25
C PRO A 34 -6.21 18.55 -0.04
N VAL A 35 -7.53 18.36 -0.06
CA VAL A 35 -8.53 19.42 -0.30
C VAL A 35 -8.93 20.08 1.02
N SER A 36 -9.47 19.31 1.95
CA SER A 36 -9.94 19.82 3.24
C SER A 36 -8.83 20.09 4.26
N LYS A 37 -7.62 19.56 4.01
CA LYS A 37 -6.46 19.58 4.92
C LYS A 37 -6.70 18.86 6.24
N ASN A 38 -7.73 18.04 6.33
CA ASN A 38 -8.03 17.24 7.51
C ASN A 38 -7.25 15.92 7.50
N LEU A 39 -6.89 15.45 8.69
CA LEU A 39 -6.39 14.11 8.90
C LEU A 39 -7.57 13.16 9.09
N ILE A 40 -7.63 12.12 8.27
CA ILE A 40 -8.70 11.11 8.29
C ILE A 40 -8.07 9.77 8.65
N GLU A 41 -8.70 9.04 9.57
CA GLU A 41 -8.20 7.75 10.01
C GLU A 41 -8.39 6.68 8.93
N PHE A 42 -7.34 5.87 8.70
CA PHE A 42 -7.45 4.68 7.87
C PHE A 42 -8.40 3.66 8.52
N PRO A 43 -9.15 2.89 7.73
CA PRO A 43 -9.99 1.83 8.28
C PRO A 43 -9.15 0.76 8.98
N VAL A 44 -9.74 0.09 9.94
CA VAL A 44 -9.19 -1.13 10.55
C VAL A 44 -9.62 -2.36 9.76
N LEU A 45 -8.78 -3.39 9.74
CA LEU A 45 -9.01 -4.63 8.98
C LEU A 45 -10.29 -5.39 9.38
N ASP A 46 -10.77 -5.20 10.61
CA ASP A 46 -11.97 -5.88 11.11
C ASP A 46 -13.28 -5.36 10.49
N LYS A 47 -13.22 -4.28 9.71
CA LYS A 47 -14.38 -3.77 8.99
C LYS A 47 -14.64 -4.58 7.74
N LYS A 48 -15.92 -4.87 7.47
CA LYS A 48 -16.36 -5.49 6.21
C LYS A 48 -15.84 -4.67 5.03
N SER A 49 -15.29 -5.34 4.03
CA SER A 49 -14.85 -4.70 2.79
C SER A 49 -15.96 -3.90 2.13
N SER A 50 -15.65 -2.68 1.68
CA SER A 50 -16.60 -1.77 1.02
C SER A 50 -16.32 -1.61 -0.48
N LEU A 51 -15.18 -2.10 -0.95
CA LEU A 51 -14.70 -2.04 -2.32
C LEU A 51 -14.33 -3.43 -2.82
N HIS A 52 -14.22 -3.58 -4.16
CA HIS A 52 -13.79 -4.83 -4.78
C HIS A 52 -12.27 -4.98 -4.75
N LEU A 53 -11.53 -3.92 -5.04
CA LEU A 53 -10.07 -3.97 -5.14
C LEU A 53 -9.42 -2.78 -4.43
N SER A 54 -8.35 -3.07 -3.69
CA SER A 54 -7.36 -2.09 -3.24
C SER A 54 -6.02 -2.37 -3.91
N VAL A 55 -5.48 -1.38 -4.61
CA VAL A 55 -4.12 -1.43 -5.19
C VAL A 55 -3.16 -0.72 -4.26
N ILE A 56 -2.18 -1.45 -3.75
CA ILE A 56 -1.13 -0.93 -2.88
C ILE A 56 0.11 -0.63 -3.71
N VAL A 57 0.57 0.61 -3.67
CA VAL A 57 1.74 1.09 -4.42
C VAL A 57 2.83 1.51 -3.45
N PRO A 58 3.76 0.60 -3.08
CA PRO A 58 4.91 0.97 -2.27
C PRO A 58 5.84 1.87 -3.10
N ALA A 59 6.25 3.01 -2.55
CA ALA A 59 7.09 3.99 -3.21
C ALA A 59 8.18 4.51 -2.27
N TYR A 60 9.42 4.48 -2.72
CA TYR A 60 10.57 5.09 -2.04
C TYR A 60 11.42 5.84 -3.04
N ASN A 61 11.37 7.18 -3.00
CA ASN A 61 12.05 8.07 -3.93
C ASN A 61 11.69 7.77 -5.41
N GLU A 62 10.38 7.82 -5.70
CA GLU A 62 9.79 7.48 -6.98
C GLU A 62 9.13 8.68 -7.69
N GLU A 63 9.56 9.91 -7.40
CA GLU A 63 8.92 11.12 -7.92
C GLU A 63 8.76 11.14 -9.44
N MET A 64 9.69 10.53 -10.18
CA MET A 64 9.69 10.48 -11.64
C MET A 64 8.93 9.27 -12.21
N ARG A 65 8.93 8.13 -11.50
CA ARG A 65 8.34 6.89 -12.00
C ARG A 65 6.89 6.67 -11.56
N LEU A 66 6.53 7.25 -10.41
CA LEU A 66 5.17 7.16 -9.87
C LEU A 66 4.09 7.75 -10.81
N PRO A 67 4.27 8.92 -11.47
CA PRO A 67 3.26 9.49 -12.34
C PRO A 67 2.82 8.58 -13.49
N PRO A 68 3.70 8.12 -14.39
CA PRO A 68 3.28 7.27 -15.51
C PRO A 68 2.61 5.98 -15.06
N MET A 69 3.06 5.39 -13.94
CA MET A 69 2.45 4.19 -13.38
C MET A 69 1.03 4.47 -12.85
N LEU A 70 0.84 5.58 -12.13
CA LEU A 70 -0.49 5.97 -11.64
C LEU A 70 -1.44 6.30 -12.79
N ASP A 71 -0.96 6.96 -13.85
CA ASP A 71 -1.77 7.28 -15.01
C ASP A 71 -2.31 6.01 -15.69
N GLU A 72 -1.46 4.99 -15.92
CA GLU A 72 -1.86 3.68 -16.46
C GLU A 72 -2.87 2.97 -15.53
N CYS A 73 -2.56 2.91 -14.23
CA CYS A 73 -3.41 2.28 -13.23
C CYS A 73 -4.80 2.92 -13.19
N ILE A 74 -4.86 4.25 -13.16
CA ILE A 74 -6.10 5.04 -13.07
C ILE A 74 -6.93 4.87 -14.33
N GLU A 75 -6.30 4.90 -15.51
CA GLU A 75 -6.98 4.70 -16.79
C GLU A 75 -7.61 3.31 -16.85
N PHE A 76 -6.85 2.26 -16.55
CA PHE A 76 -7.30 0.88 -16.57
C PHE A 76 -8.45 0.64 -15.59
N LEU A 77 -8.26 0.97 -14.31
CA LEU A 77 -9.28 0.77 -13.28
C LEU A 77 -10.49 1.67 -13.45
N GLY A 78 -10.27 2.90 -13.95
CA GLY A 78 -11.33 3.85 -14.26
C GLY A 78 -12.24 3.35 -15.37
N ASN A 79 -11.69 2.78 -16.44
CA ASN A 79 -12.46 2.20 -17.53
C ASN A 79 -13.26 0.97 -17.07
N ARG A 80 -12.67 0.10 -16.25
CA ARG A 80 -13.37 -1.04 -15.67
C ARG A 80 -14.53 -0.60 -14.75
N SER A 81 -14.32 0.44 -13.95
CA SER A 81 -15.34 0.99 -13.03
C SER A 81 -16.51 1.66 -13.77
N LYS A 82 -16.27 2.28 -14.94
CA LYS A 82 -17.33 2.91 -15.74
C LYS A 82 -18.30 1.90 -16.34
N ASN A 83 -17.81 0.71 -16.66
CA ASN A 83 -18.55 -0.33 -17.37
C ASN A 83 -19.17 -1.39 -16.46
N SER A 84 -19.02 -1.25 -15.14
CA SER A 84 -19.50 -2.25 -14.17
C SER A 84 -19.65 -1.61 -12.77
N ASP A 85 -20.25 -2.35 -11.83
CA ASP A 85 -20.32 -1.97 -10.41
C ASP A 85 -18.96 -2.09 -9.69
N PHE A 86 -17.87 -2.24 -10.44
CA PHE A 86 -16.53 -2.42 -9.90
C PHE A 86 -16.04 -1.15 -9.18
N LYS A 87 -15.77 -1.29 -7.88
CA LYS A 87 -15.27 -0.21 -7.01
C LYS A 87 -13.85 -0.52 -6.59
N TYR A 88 -12.98 0.46 -6.69
CA TYR A 88 -11.56 0.32 -6.36
C TYR A 88 -11.02 1.51 -5.61
N GLU A 89 -9.86 1.32 -5.02
CA GLU A 89 -9.01 2.37 -4.48
C GLU A 89 -7.54 2.09 -4.78
N ILE A 90 -6.74 3.13 -4.70
CA ILE A 90 -5.27 3.10 -4.78
C ILE A 90 -4.74 3.65 -3.47
N ILE A 91 -3.78 2.98 -2.86
CA ILE A 91 -3.07 3.44 -1.67
C ILE A 91 -1.60 3.53 -2.02
N VAL A 92 -1.10 4.76 -2.21
CA VAL A 92 0.33 5.01 -2.35
C VAL A 92 0.94 5.00 -0.96
N VAL A 93 1.93 4.14 -0.74
CA VAL A 93 2.65 4.03 0.53
C VAL A 93 4.04 4.60 0.34
N SER A 94 4.26 5.82 0.82
CA SER A 94 5.59 6.43 0.82
C SER A 94 6.41 5.86 1.98
N ASP A 95 7.45 5.08 1.67
CA ASP A 95 8.29 4.38 2.64
C ASP A 95 9.45 5.27 3.13
N GLY A 96 9.12 6.41 3.71
CA GLY A 96 10.11 7.38 4.19
C GLY A 96 10.84 8.09 3.04
N SER A 97 10.15 8.41 1.94
CA SER A 97 10.75 9.13 0.80
C SER A 97 11.26 10.52 1.20
N THR A 98 12.39 10.91 0.62
CA THR A 98 13.05 12.20 0.87
C THR A 98 12.96 13.16 -0.33
N ASP A 99 12.48 12.68 -1.48
CA ASP A 99 12.21 13.44 -2.70
C ASP A 99 10.77 13.97 -2.74
N ASN A 100 10.27 14.35 -3.91
CA ASN A 100 8.90 14.85 -4.09
C ASN A 100 7.84 13.73 -4.23
N THR A 101 8.15 12.46 -3.97
CA THR A 101 7.19 11.34 -4.11
C THR A 101 5.87 11.60 -3.39
N VAL A 102 5.92 12.05 -2.13
CA VAL A 102 4.73 12.37 -1.32
C VAL A 102 3.90 13.49 -1.95
N LYS A 103 4.57 14.56 -2.39
CA LYS A 103 3.91 15.69 -3.05
C LYS A 103 3.19 15.26 -4.31
N VAL A 104 3.85 14.47 -5.16
CA VAL A 104 3.27 13.89 -6.38
C VAL A 104 2.03 13.05 -6.04
N ALA A 105 2.13 12.15 -5.08
CA ALA A 105 1.01 11.31 -4.65
C ALA A 105 -0.19 12.15 -4.16
N HIS A 106 0.05 13.22 -3.41
CA HIS A 106 -1.01 14.13 -2.96
C HIS A 106 -1.66 14.93 -4.10
N GLU A 107 -0.92 15.27 -5.15
CA GLU A 107 -1.48 15.90 -6.35
C GLU A 107 -2.47 14.96 -7.06
N TYR A 108 -2.15 13.66 -7.14
CA TYR A 108 -3.07 12.65 -7.65
C TYR A 108 -4.28 12.45 -6.73
N ALA A 109 -4.08 12.38 -5.42
CA ALA A 109 -5.18 12.31 -4.45
C ALA A 109 -6.11 13.51 -4.52
N LYS A 110 -5.58 14.72 -4.78
CA LYS A 110 -6.37 15.93 -4.98
C LYS A 110 -7.23 15.88 -6.25
N LYS A 111 -6.70 15.31 -7.34
CA LYS A 111 -7.43 15.18 -8.62
C LYS A 111 -8.53 14.13 -8.57
N LEU A 112 -8.26 12.98 -7.93
CA LEU A 112 -9.16 11.82 -7.91
C LEU A 112 -10.13 11.79 -6.74
N GLY A 113 -9.80 12.50 -5.67
CA GLY A 113 -10.47 12.39 -4.37
C GLY A 113 -9.95 11.22 -3.52
N THR A 114 -10.00 11.40 -2.20
CA THR A 114 -9.50 10.43 -1.22
C THR A 114 -10.33 9.14 -1.14
N GLU A 115 -11.50 9.13 -1.76
CA GLU A 115 -12.27 7.89 -1.94
C GLU A 115 -11.61 6.93 -2.93
N LYS A 116 -10.83 7.46 -3.90
CA LYS A 116 -10.14 6.66 -4.92
C LYS A 116 -8.64 6.56 -4.74
N LEU A 117 -7.98 7.59 -4.19
CA LEU A 117 -6.55 7.55 -3.93
C LEU A 117 -6.22 8.15 -2.57
N ARG A 118 -5.53 7.39 -1.75
CA ARG A 118 -5.04 7.80 -0.44
C ARG A 118 -3.53 7.63 -0.36
N VAL A 119 -2.89 8.47 0.44
CA VAL A 119 -1.43 8.44 0.65
C VAL A 119 -1.16 8.05 2.10
N LEU A 120 -0.45 6.93 2.29
CA LEU A 120 0.09 6.51 3.56
C LEU A 120 1.56 6.93 3.63
N GLU A 121 1.86 7.87 4.52
CA GLU A 121 3.23 8.35 4.74
C GLU A 121 3.84 7.63 5.93
N LEU A 122 4.88 6.83 5.69
CA LEU A 122 5.65 6.18 6.76
C LEU A 122 6.72 7.14 7.28
N GLU A 123 6.85 7.20 8.61
CA GLU A 123 7.82 8.08 9.26
C GLU A 123 9.27 7.61 9.09
N MET A 124 9.47 6.33 8.77
CA MET A 124 10.77 5.74 8.49
C MET A 124 10.67 4.70 7.38
N ASN A 125 11.77 4.49 6.67
CA ASN A 125 11.87 3.42 5.69
C ASN A 125 11.81 2.05 6.40
N ARG A 126 10.89 1.20 5.97
CA ARG A 126 10.68 -0.17 6.51
C ARG A 126 10.90 -1.23 5.46
N GLY A 127 11.36 -0.82 4.29
CA GLY A 127 11.54 -1.65 3.12
C GLY A 127 10.21 -2.01 2.45
N LYS A 128 10.29 -2.49 1.21
CA LYS A 128 9.13 -2.82 0.36
C LYS A 128 8.10 -3.71 1.09
N GLY A 129 8.56 -4.77 1.75
CA GLY A 129 7.66 -5.68 2.48
C GLY A 129 6.92 -5.00 3.63
N GLY A 130 7.58 -4.08 4.36
CA GLY A 130 6.97 -3.26 5.41
C GLY A 130 5.93 -2.30 4.86
N ALA A 131 6.24 -1.60 3.79
CA ALA A 131 5.33 -0.68 3.10
C ALA A 131 4.09 -1.40 2.56
N VAL A 132 4.27 -2.53 1.85
CA VAL A 132 3.17 -3.36 1.34
C VAL A 132 2.27 -3.82 2.50
N ARG A 133 2.84 -4.34 3.58
CA ARG A 133 2.07 -4.81 4.75
C ARG A 133 1.22 -3.71 5.37
N LEU A 134 1.80 -2.52 5.57
CA LEU A 134 1.06 -1.39 6.15
C LEU A 134 -0.01 -0.85 5.19
N GLY A 135 0.26 -0.85 3.89
CA GLY A 135 -0.73 -0.56 2.86
C GLY A 135 -1.91 -1.53 2.89
N MET A 136 -1.64 -2.84 2.94
CA MET A 136 -2.68 -3.88 3.05
C MET A 136 -3.55 -3.70 4.30
N GLN A 137 -2.95 -3.33 5.44
CA GLN A 137 -3.68 -3.04 6.67
C GLN A 137 -4.56 -1.78 6.60
N SER A 138 -4.41 -0.97 5.56
CA SER A 138 -5.17 0.26 5.30
C SER A 138 -6.25 0.07 4.23
N ALA A 139 -6.33 -1.12 3.64
CA ALA A 139 -7.19 -1.44 2.51
C ALA A 139 -8.66 -1.57 2.90
N ARG A 140 -9.56 -1.21 1.95
CA ARG A 140 -11.02 -1.38 2.04
C ARG A 140 -11.54 -2.43 1.06
N GLY A 141 -10.69 -2.89 0.13
CA GLY A 141 -11.05 -3.87 -0.88
C GLY A 141 -11.17 -5.29 -0.34
N SER A 142 -12.05 -6.08 -0.93
CA SER A 142 -12.12 -7.52 -0.68
C SER A 142 -10.93 -8.28 -1.27
N LEU A 143 -10.36 -7.73 -2.35
CA LEU A 143 -9.11 -8.17 -2.93
C LEU A 143 -8.06 -7.07 -2.75
N VAL A 144 -6.81 -7.48 -2.54
CA VAL A 144 -5.68 -6.56 -2.42
C VAL A 144 -4.59 -6.99 -3.39
N LEU A 145 -4.20 -6.07 -4.25
CA LEU A 145 -3.08 -6.21 -5.18
C LEU A 145 -1.98 -5.24 -4.74
N PHE A 146 -0.71 -5.62 -4.83
CA PHE A 146 0.36 -4.63 -4.81
C PHE A 146 0.99 -4.51 -6.21
N ALA A 147 1.36 -3.30 -6.58
CA ALA A 147 2.02 -2.99 -7.85
C ALA A 147 3.21 -2.06 -7.59
N ASP A 148 4.32 -2.32 -8.26
CA ASP A 148 5.53 -1.51 -8.10
C ASP A 148 5.36 -0.13 -8.73
N ALA A 149 5.91 0.89 -8.08
CA ALA A 149 5.84 2.28 -8.53
C ALA A 149 6.67 2.57 -9.79
N ASP A 150 7.51 1.62 -10.23
CA ASP A 150 8.38 1.76 -11.40
C ASP A 150 7.71 1.40 -12.73
N GLY A 151 6.44 0.97 -12.70
CA GLY A 151 5.68 0.60 -13.90
C GLY A 151 6.07 -0.76 -14.49
N ALA A 152 6.80 -1.61 -13.75
CA ALA A 152 7.15 -2.96 -14.21
C ALA A 152 5.93 -3.88 -14.37
N THR A 153 4.84 -3.59 -13.69
CA THR A 153 3.57 -4.32 -13.77
C THR A 153 2.64 -3.63 -14.77
N LYS A 154 2.21 -4.36 -15.80
CA LYS A 154 1.19 -3.87 -16.73
C LYS A 154 -0.20 -4.20 -16.20
N PHE A 155 -1.03 -3.18 -16.01
CA PHE A 155 -2.38 -3.38 -15.45
C PHE A 155 -3.32 -4.17 -16.38
N CYS A 156 -3.08 -4.18 -17.68
CA CYS A 156 -3.84 -5.02 -18.62
C CYS A 156 -3.69 -6.53 -18.36
N ASP A 157 -2.61 -6.95 -17.68
CA ASP A 157 -2.40 -8.36 -17.33
C ASP A 157 -3.35 -8.86 -16.22
N LEU A 158 -4.08 -7.94 -15.56
CA LEU A 158 -5.11 -8.30 -14.56
C LEU A 158 -6.38 -8.90 -15.17
N GLU A 159 -6.53 -8.90 -16.49
CA GLU A 159 -7.69 -9.49 -17.18
C GLU A 159 -7.42 -10.93 -17.67
N ASN A 160 -6.19 -11.42 -17.51
CA ASN A 160 -5.77 -12.76 -17.88
C ASN A 160 -5.72 -13.67 -16.65
#